data_3422bd0d41fd3551da0e8f79a35fdf55
#
_entry.id   3422bd0d41fd3551da0e8f79a35fdf55
#
_cell.length_a   1.000
_cell.length_b   1.000
_cell.length_c   1.000
_cell.angle_alpha   90.00
_cell.angle_beta   90.00
_cell.angle_gamma   90.00
#
_symmetry.space_group_name_H-M   'P 1'
#
loop_
_entity.id
_entity.type
_entity.pdbx_description
1 polymer ?
#
loop_
_entity_poly.entity_id
_entity_poly.type
_entity_poly.pdbx_seq_one_letter_code
_entity_poly.pdbx_strand_id
1 'polypeptide(L)'
;MEENNFLKIDFDSSSLTAANISEEQFEAGIQEKVQLILQKEFPEIRQKQYIKKETTGINFACPICHDSAFDPRKKRGHIAFRGRYAGLYTCFNSCGSMSLKKFFKHFGTDLSLTDINYISNNYTNPEANSQELSNNITSNIINKEEAYKWAIDRNYIRDVLGLQDIGRVTTPVAYNYLINRCQYQNHERFLYSDKYNQILILNLVDDRVLGMQIRNLTPRQGQPKYLTMTIEKMRQTMLGDKTPVPETILKLSLIFNIFNVDFAHTSFKPIFVCEGPFDAFLLPNCIALAGAGKNFAMQFPFWYIFDKDDTGDEHAIDKMKQGYNVFLWKKFMAKFNIPEINPYITSGNKKKWDITDIKKYFRDKKLNPRIMWSEYFSNNLLDALNI
;
A
#
# COMPACT_ATOMS: atom_id res chain seq x y z
N MET A 1 14.36 -23.74 53.85
CA MET A 1 14.85 -22.55 53.17
C MET A 1 16.07 -23.01 52.39
N GLU A 2 15.87 -23.41 51.14
CA GLU A 2 16.94 -23.83 50.22
C GLU A 2 17.24 -22.65 49.29
N GLU A 3 18.50 -22.19 49.37
CA GLU A 3 18.99 -21.14 48.50
C GLU A 3 19.23 -21.69 47.10
N ASN A 4 18.54 -21.13 46.13
CA ASN A 4 18.75 -21.40 44.70
C ASN A 4 20.03 -20.71 44.23
N ASN A 5 21.10 -21.50 44.06
CA ASN A 5 22.31 -21.12 43.39
C ASN A 5 22.07 -21.03 41.87
N PHE A 6 21.77 -19.84 41.34
CA PHE A 6 21.87 -19.56 39.90
C PHE A 6 23.35 -19.27 39.56
N LEU A 7 23.89 -20.10 38.69
CA LEU A 7 25.19 -19.88 38.04
C LEU A 7 25.16 -18.53 37.32
N LYS A 8 25.87 -17.52 37.84
CA LYS A 8 26.25 -16.32 37.12
C LYS A 8 27.30 -16.70 36.09
N ILE A 9 26.91 -16.77 34.81
CA ILE A 9 27.86 -16.80 33.69
C ILE A 9 28.19 -15.33 33.41
N ASP A 10 29.35 -14.89 33.84
CA ASP A 10 29.94 -13.61 33.44
C ASP A 10 30.33 -13.72 31.95
N PHE A 11 29.53 -13.10 31.09
CA PHE A 11 29.92 -12.84 29.72
C PHE A 11 30.96 -11.73 29.71
N ASP A 12 32.23 -12.10 29.56
CA ASP A 12 33.29 -11.16 29.27
C ASP A 12 33.05 -10.51 27.89
N SER A 13 32.51 -9.28 27.90
CA SER A 13 32.17 -8.51 26.71
C SER A 13 33.36 -7.88 25.99
N SER A 14 34.59 -8.23 26.36
CA SER A 14 35.81 -7.52 25.90
C SER A 14 36.53 -8.17 24.72
N SER A 15 36.03 -9.23 24.06
CA SER A 15 36.80 -9.92 23.01
C SER A 15 36.09 -10.28 21.72
N LEU A 16 34.92 -9.67 21.40
CA LEU A 16 34.31 -9.79 20.08
C LEU A 16 34.36 -8.46 19.33
N THR A 17 35.55 -7.96 19.05
CA THR A 17 35.74 -7.02 17.93
C THR A 17 35.50 -7.80 16.65
N ALA A 18 34.29 -7.70 16.10
CA ALA A 18 34.01 -8.25 14.78
C ALA A 18 35.02 -7.66 13.79
N ALA A 19 35.81 -8.50 13.16
CA ALA A 19 36.82 -8.09 12.18
C ALA A 19 36.10 -7.26 11.09
N ASN A 20 36.56 -6.02 10.87
CA ASN A 20 36.08 -5.20 9.78
C ASN A 20 36.48 -5.86 8.46
N ILE A 21 35.52 -6.29 7.66
CA ILE A 21 35.76 -6.80 6.31
C ILE A 21 35.87 -5.62 5.33
N SER A 22 36.68 -5.78 4.28
CA SER A 22 36.76 -4.80 3.20
C SER A 22 35.48 -4.86 2.33
N GLU A 23 35.20 -3.78 1.57
CA GLU A 23 34.10 -3.74 0.59
C GLU A 23 34.20 -4.91 -0.39
N GLU A 24 35.37 -5.19 -0.90
CA GLU A 24 35.61 -6.29 -1.84
C GLU A 24 35.32 -7.66 -1.24
N GLN A 25 35.72 -7.88 0.01
CA GLN A 25 35.42 -9.12 0.74
C GLN A 25 33.92 -9.28 0.98
N PHE A 26 33.23 -8.19 1.33
CA PHE A 26 31.78 -8.19 1.48
C PHE A 26 31.07 -8.51 0.17
N GLU A 27 31.39 -7.79 -0.93
CA GLU A 27 30.80 -8.03 -2.25
C GLU A 27 31.01 -9.47 -2.72
N ALA A 28 32.22 -10.02 -2.52
CA ALA A 28 32.53 -11.40 -2.87
C ALA A 28 31.69 -12.41 -2.06
N GLY A 29 31.56 -12.20 -0.75
CA GLY A 29 30.76 -13.05 0.14
C GLY A 29 29.26 -13.01 -0.20
N ILE A 30 28.73 -11.84 -0.53
CA ILE A 30 27.34 -11.70 -0.99
C ILE A 30 27.14 -12.40 -2.33
N GLN A 31 28.06 -12.25 -3.27
CA GLN A 31 28.00 -12.92 -4.58
C GLN A 31 27.99 -14.44 -4.43
N GLU A 32 28.85 -14.99 -3.55
CA GLU A 32 28.90 -16.44 -3.27
C GLU A 32 27.55 -16.94 -2.71
N LYS A 33 26.97 -16.23 -1.75
CA LYS A 33 25.66 -16.57 -1.18
C LYS A 33 24.53 -16.53 -2.22
N VAL A 34 24.53 -15.52 -3.11
CA VAL A 34 23.60 -15.46 -4.23
C VAL A 34 23.78 -16.66 -5.16
N GLN A 35 25.03 -17.05 -5.44
CA GLN A 35 25.32 -18.20 -6.27
C GLN A 35 24.78 -19.50 -5.69
N LEU A 36 24.88 -19.70 -4.37
CA LEU A 36 24.28 -20.86 -3.67
C LEU A 36 22.76 -20.87 -3.79
N ILE A 37 22.11 -19.72 -3.65
CA ILE A 37 20.66 -19.60 -3.86
C ILE A 37 20.28 -19.98 -5.29
N LEU A 38 21.00 -19.45 -6.28
CA LEU A 38 20.72 -19.73 -7.70
C LEU A 38 20.96 -21.20 -8.05
N GLN A 39 21.92 -21.86 -7.43
CA GLN A 39 22.14 -23.30 -7.59
C GLN A 39 20.94 -24.12 -7.11
N LYS A 40 20.35 -23.72 -5.99
CA LYS A 40 19.20 -24.37 -5.39
C LYS A 40 17.92 -24.12 -6.20
N GLU A 41 17.70 -22.88 -6.61
CA GLU A 41 16.48 -22.46 -7.31
C GLU A 41 16.48 -22.81 -8.81
N PHE A 42 17.67 -22.98 -9.42
CA PHE A 42 17.86 -23.28 -10.84
C PHE A 42 18.87 -24.42 -11.05
N PRO A 43 18.58 -25.66 -10.60
CA PRO A 43 19.56 -26.76 -10.57
C PRO A 43 20.03 -27.21 -11.96
N GLU A 44 19.22 -26.97 -13.01
CA GLU A 44 19.51 -27.46 -14.37
C GLU A 44 20.40 -26.54 -15.19
N ILE A 45 20.81 -25.38 -14.66
CA ILE A 45 21.44 -24.34 -15.45
C ILE A 45 22.88 -24.05 -15.03
N ARG A 46 23.77 -23.96 -16.02
CA ARG A 46 25.20 -23.67 -15.80
C ARG A 46 25.39 -22.30 -15.17
N GLN A 47 25.85 -22.29 -13.93
CA GLN A 47 25.90 -21.20 -12.94
C GLN A 47 26.49 -19.86 -13.42
N LYS A 48 27.55 -19.86 -14.24
CA LYS A 48 28.23 -18.64 -14.72
C LYS A 48 27.34 -17.71 -15.57
N GLN A 49 26.22 -18.21 -16.09
CA GLN A 49 25.34 -17.43 -16.97
C GLN A 49 24.32 -16.57 -16.23
N TYR A 50 24.14 -16.79 -14.90
CA TYR A 50 23.08 -16.13 -14.13
C TYR A 50 23.50 -14.90 -13.36
N ILE A 51 24.79 -14.67 -13.15
CA ILE A 51 25.32 -13.50 -12.44
C ILE A 51 26.13 -12.65 -13.39
N LYS A 52 25.86 -11.34 -13.42
CA LYS A 52 26.65 -10.33 -14.14
C LYS A 52 27.08 -9.28 -13.13
N LYS A 53 28.40 -9.03 -13.05
CA LYS A 53 28.94 -7.91 -12.26
C LYS A 53 28.66 -6.60 -13.01
N GLU A 54 28.24 -5.59 -12.27
CA GLU A 54 28.03 -4.22 -12.73
C GLU A 54 28.87 -3.28 -11.85
N THR A 55 29.05 -2.05 -12.28
CA THR A 55 29.83 -1.04 -11.52
C THR A 55 29.24 -0.75 -10.15
N THR A 56 27.94 -0.87 -10.01
CA THR A 56 27.20 -0.54 -8.76
C THR A 56 26.69 -1.76 -8.00
N GLY A 57 26.91 -2.99 -8.52
CA GLY A 57 26.38 -4.18 -7.87
C GLY A 57 26.44 -5.44 -8.75
N ILE A 58 25.54 -6.36 -8.53
CA ILE A 58 25.40 -7.59 -9.31
C ILE A 58 23.96 -7.75 -9.83
N ASN A 59 23.84 -8.13 -11.11
CA ASN A 59 22.60 -8.56 -11.71
C ASN A 59 22.56 -10.08 -11.84
N PHE A 60 21.42 -10.70 -11.58
CA PHE A 60 21.27 -12.14 -11.65
C PHE A 60 19.82 -12.56 -11.98
N ALA A 61 19.64 -13.84 -12.31
CA ALA A 61 18.30 -14.41 -12.48
C ALA A 61 17.52 -14.30 -11.17
N CYS A 62 16.32 -13.72 -11.20
CA CYS A 62 15.53 -13.55 -9.99
C CYS A 62 15.05 -14.91 -9.45
N PRO A 63 15.47 -15.31 -8.22
CA PRO A 63 15.06 -16.60 -7.65
C PRO A 63 13.66 -16.56 -7.03
N ILE A 64 12.99 -15.39 -7.01
CA ILE A 64 11.65 -15.24 -6.46
C ILE A 64 10.58 -15.45 -7.54
N CYS A 65 10.69 -14.75 -8.69
CA CYS A 65 9.69 -14.87 -9.76
C CYS A 65 10.06 -15.87 -10.85
N HIS A 66 11.31 -16.35 -10.87
CA HIS A 66 11.84 -17.28 -11.88
C HIS A 66 11.64 -16.80 -13.34
N ASP A 67 11.45 -15.50 -13.54
CA ASP A 67 11.24 -14.91 -14.89
C ASP A 67 12.40 -15.20 -15.86
N SER A 68 13.60 -15.46 -15.31
CA SER A 68 14.79 -15.77 -16.07
C SER A 68 15.01 -17.28 -16.30
N ALA A 69 14.11 -18.14 -15.83
CA ALA A 69 14.26 -19.60 -15.93
C ALA A 69 14.38 -20.09 -17.39
N PHE A 70 13.69 -19.42 -18.31
CA PHE A 70 13.67 -19.78 -19.73
C PHE A 70 14.55 -18.88 -20.61
N ASP A 71 15.08 -17.78 -20.08
CA ASP A 71 15.99 -16.88 -20.80
C ASP A 71 17.07 -16.34 -19.85
N PRO A 72 18.27 -16.97 -19.84
CA PRO A 72 19.36 -16.60 -18.94
C PRO A 72 19.93 -15.20 -19.20
N ARG A 73 19.55 -14.52 -20.30
CA ARG A 73 19.94 -13.12 -20.56
C ARG A 73 19.12 -12.15 -19.73
N LYS A 74 17.94 -12.54 -19.27
CA LYS A 74 17.07 -11.74 -18.42
C LYS A 74 17.52 -11.79 -16.97
N LYS A 75 18.49 -10.95 -16.58
CA LYS A 75 18.97 -10.83 -15.22
C LYS A 75 18.17 -9.76 -14.47
N ARG A 76 17.02 -10.12 -13.95
CA ARG A 76 16.05 -9.21 -13.36
C ARG A 76 16.26 -8.96 -11.87
N GLY A 77 16.96 -9.85 -11.16
CA GLY A 77 17.40 -9.62 -9.78
C GLY A 77 18.65 -8.75 -9.78
N HIS A 78 18.69 -7.76 -8.91
CA HIS A 78 19.81 -6.85 -8.72
C HIS A 78 20.10 -6.68 -7.23
N ILE A 79 21.37 -6.76 -6.83
CA ILE A 79 21.83 -6.30 -5.53
C ILE A 79 22.77 -5.12 -5.76
N ALA A 80 22.42 -3.98 -5.17
CA ALA A 80 23.24 -2.78 -5.24
C ALA A 80 24.24 -2.74 -4.08
N PHE A 81 25.52 -2.54 -4.39
CA PHE A 81 26.58 -2.32 -3.41
C PHE A 81 26.93 -0.83 -3.26
N ARG A 82 26.60 -0.01 -4.28
CA ARG A 82 26.91 1.42 -4.32
C ARG A 82 25.70 2.22 -4.77
N GLY A 83 25.72 3.52 -4.43
CA GLY A 83 24.67 4.46 -4.82
C GLY A 83 23.46 4.46 -3.89
N ARG A 84 22.41 5.12 -4.30
CA ARG A 84 21.17 5.34 -3.51
C ARG A 84 20.50 4.06 -3.01
N TYR A 85 20.66 2.96 -3.73
CA TYR A 85 20.03 1.68 -3.42
C TYR A 85 20.99 0.65 -2.83
N ALA A 86 22.17 1.09 -2.37
CA ALA A 86 23.15 0.20 -1.76
C ALA A 86 22.56 -0.55 -0.56
N GLY A 87 22.84 -1.86 -0.47
CA GLY A 87 22.28 -2.73 0.56
C GLY A 87 20.88 -3.27 0.28
N LEU A 88 20.32 -3.03 -0.94
CA LEU A 88 19.03 -3.57 -1.35
C LEU A 88 19.17 -4.64 -2.43
N TYR A 89 18.30 -5.65 -2.34
CA TYR A 89 17.89 -6.48 -3.46
C TYR A 89 16.69 -5.83 -4.16
N THR A 90 16.70 -5.81 -5.48
CA THR A 90 15.59 -5.33 -6.32
C THR A 90 15.32 -6.30 -7.46
N CYS A 91 14.08 -6.62 -7.73
CA CYS A 91 13.67 -7.33 -8.94
C CYS A 91 13.00 -6.39 -9.92
N PHE A 92 13.55 -6.29 -11.13
CA PHE A 92 13.01 -5.44 -12.20
C PHE A 92 11.80 -6.07 -12.92
N ASN A 93 11.26 -7.18 -12.43
CA ASN A 93 10.04 -7.76 -12.97
C ASN A 93 8.81 -7.41 -12.11
N SER A 94 8.61 -8.00 -10.97
CA SER A 94 7.42 -7.71 -10.15
C SER A 94 7.58 -8.03 -8.68
N CYS A 95 8.75 -8.54 -8.27
CA CYS A 95 8.98 -8.92 -6.87
C CYS A 95 9.29 -7.72 -5.97
N GLY A 96 9.52 -6.53 -6.55
CA GLY A 96 9.86 -5.32 -5.79
C GLY A 96 11.29 -5.32 -5.23
N SER A 97 11.49 -4.52 -4.17
CA SER A 97 12.78 -4.37 -3.49
C SER A 97 12.67 -4.80 -2.03
N MET A 98 13.79 -5.30 -1.48
CA MET A 98 13.90 -5.65 -0.07
C MET A 98 15.34 -5.54 0.42
N SER A 99 15.54 -5.42 1.76
CA SER A 99 16.88 -5.41 2.33
C SER A 99 17.60 -6.74 2.09
N LEU A 100 18.95 -6.72 2.04
CA LEU A 100 19.75 -7.94 1.88
C LEU A 100 19.44 -8.96 2.98
N LYS A 101 19.28 -8.52 4.23
CA LYS A 101 18.92 -9.39 5.36
C LYS A 101 17.61 -10.14 5.09
N LYS A 102 16.59 -9.46 4.57
CA LYS A 102 15.28 -10.07 4.24
C LYS A 102 15.40 -11.01 3.04
N PHE A 103 16.16 -10.63 2.02
CA PHE A 103 16.40 -11.46 0.84
C PHE A 103 17.06 -12.78 1.23
N PHE A 104 18.16 -12.78 1.96
CA PHE A 104 18.84 -13.99 2.36
C PHE A 104 18.03 -14.85 3.32
N LYS A 105 17.33 -14.22 4.27
CA LYS A 105 16.39 -14.95 5.16
C LYS A 105 15.28 -15.66 4.38
N HIS A 106 14.78 -15.07 3.30
CA HIS A 106 13.74 -15.68 2.46
C HIS A 106 14.18 -17.02 1.86
N PHE A 107 15.46 -17.17 1.55
CA PHE A 107 16.04 -18.40 1.00
C PHE A 107 16.68 -19.31 2.05
N GLY A 108 16.53 -19.01 3.33
CA GLY A 108 17.15 -19.76 4.43
C GLY A 108 18.68 -19.71 4.41
N THR A 109 19.24 -18.63 3.86
CA THR A 109 20.68 -18.36 3.82
C THR A 109 21.01 -17.30 4.86
N ASP A 110 21.87 -17.62 5.83
CA ASP A 110 22.24 -16.68 6.87
C ASP A 110 23.36 -15.76 6.42
N LEU A 111 23.25 -14.49 6.79
CA LEU A 111 24.35 -13.53 6.74
C LEU A 111 25.25 -13.74 7.97
N SER A 112 26.55 -13.70 7.78
CA SER A 112 27.51 -13.73 8.88
C SER A 112 27.38 -12.47 9.76
N LEU A 113 27.87 -12.51 11.00
CA LEU A 113 27.92 -11.32 11.85
C LEU A 113 28.74 -10.19 11.21
N THR A 114 29.80 -10.55 10.46
CA THR A 114 30.62 -9.58 9.72
C THR A 114 29.84 -8.93 8.57
N ASP A 115 29.03 -9.71 7.83
CA ASP A 115 28.13 -9.15 6.78
C ASP A 115 27.10 -8.20 7.38
N ILE A 116 26.46 -8.60 8.49
CA ILE A 116 25.46 -7.78 9.19
C ILE A 116 26.06 -6.47 9.67
N ASN A 117 27.26 -6.51 10.27
CA ASN A 117 27.97 -5.33 10.73
C ASN A 117 28.39 -4.43 9.56
N TYR A 118 28.89 -5.03 8.47
CA TYR A 118 29.23 -4.26 7.28
C TYR A 118 28.01 -3.54 6.70
N ILE A 119 26.88 -4.22 6.57
CA ILE A 119 25.62 -3.65 6.10
C ILE A 119 25.19 -2.49 7.01
N SER A 120 25.22 -2.68 8.33
CA SER A 120 24.78 -1.67 9.30
C SER A 120 25.67 -0.42 9.31
N ASN A 121 26.97 -0.58 9.06
CA ASN A 121 27.93 0.53 9.12
C ASN A 121 28.05 1.30 7.80
N ASN A 122 27.86 0.62 6.66
CA ASN A 122 28.15 1.20 5.35
C ASN A 122 26.90 1.49 4.52
N TYR A 123 25.77 0.85 4.83
CA TYR A 123 24.52 1.08 4.12
C TYR A 123 23.52 1.77 5.03
N THR A 124 23.74 3.08 5.25
CA THR A 124 22.73 3.97 5.82
C THR A 124 21.62 4.19 4.79
N ASN A 125 20.90 3.13 4.47
CA ASN A 125 19.79 3.26 3.54
C ASN A 125 18.57 3.74 4.34
N PRO A 126 17.98 4.90 4.01
CA PRO A 126 16.73 5.35 4.60
C PRO A 126 15.61 4.29 4.49
N GLU A 127 15.69 3.38 3.49
CA GLU A 127 14.74 2.28 3.31
C GLU A 127 15.06 1.02 4.13
N ALA A 128 16.33 0.74 4.47
CA ALA A 128 16.67 -0.32 5.42
C ALA A 128 16.31 0.08 6.87
N ASN A 129 16.52 1.35 7.22
CA ASN A 129 15.98 1.96 8.43
C ASN A 129 14.46 2.16 8.35
N SER A 130 13.87 2.28 7.15
CA SER A 130 12.43 2.44 6.98
C SER A 130 11.64 1.17 7.29
N GLN A 131 12.23 -0.02 7.30
CA GLN A 131 11.52 -1.23 7.75
C GLN A 131 11.58 -1.45 9.26
N GLU A 132 12.67 -1.10 9.95
CA GLU A 132 12.64 -0.94 11.42
C GLU A 132 11.92 0.35 11.81
N LEU A 133 12.10 1.45 11.06
CA LEU A 133 11.27 2.65 11.18
C LEU A 133 9.83 2.38 10.73
N SER A 134 9.54 1.62 9.67
CA SER A 134 8.17 1.31 9.27
C SER A 134 7.50 0.31 10.22
N ASN A 135 8.20 -0.65 10.81
CA ASN A 135 7.64 -1.44 11.91
C ASN A 135 7.48 -0.62 13.19
N ASN A 136 8.39 0.30 13.47
CA ASN A 136 8.25 1.27 14.57
C ASN A 136 7.30 2.43 14.21
N ILE A 137 7.26 2.88 12.97
CA ILE A 137 6.33 3.90 12.46
C ILE A 137 4.94 3.28 12.26
N THR A 138 4.80 2.06 11.72
CA THR A 138 3.50 1.40 11.62
C THR A 138 2.96 0.98 12.98
N SER A 139 3.77 0.47 13.89
CA SER A 139 3.32 0.19 15.27
C SER A 139 3.03 1.45 16.08
N ASN A 140 3.73 2.57 15.84
CA ASN A 140 3.51 3.82 16.56
C ASN A 140 2.48 4.75 15.87
N ILE A 141 2.31 4.69 14.54
CA ILE A 141 1.39 5.56 13.80
C ILE A 141 0.05 4.86 13.54
N ILE A 142 0.04 3.54 13.31
CA ILE A 142 -1.17 2.76 13.07
C ILE A 142 -1.42 1.84 14.26
N ASN A 143 -1.54 2.42 15.44
CA ASN A 143 -1.94 1.68 16.63
C ASN A 143 -3.44 1.41 16.56
N LYS A 144 -3.79 0.20 16.11
CA LYS A 144 -5.18 -0.24 15.94
C LYS A 144 -5.92 -0.27 17.27
N GLU A 145 -5.28 -0.68 18.36
CA GLU A 145 -5.90 -0.73 19.68
C GLU A 145 -6.23 0.66 20.20
N GLU A 146 -5.34 1.63 19.99
CA GLU A 146 -5.60 3.00 20.35
C GLU A 146 -6.70 3.61 19.48
N ALA A 147 -6.66 3.39 18.17
CA ALA A 147 -7.72 3.84 17.27
C ALA A 147 -9.08 3.25 17.65
N TYR A 148 -9.13 1.98 18.04
CA TYR A 148 -10.34 1.31 18.50
C TYR A 148 -10.93 1.97 19.78
N LYS A 149 -10.08 2.40 20.72
CA LYS A 149 -10.53 3.11 21.95
C LYS A 149 -11.19 4.45 21.62
N TRP A 150 -10.71 5.16 20.62
CA TRP A 150 -11.28 6.43 20.18
C TRP A 150 -12.52 6.27 19.31
N ALA A 151 -12.64 5.20 18.56
CA ALA A 151 -13.72 4.94 17.62
C ALA A 151 -15.07 4.76 18.34
N ILE A 152 -16.16 5.11 17.65
CA ILE A 152 -17.53 5.03 18.17
C ILE A 152 -18.19 3.76 17.63
N ASP A 153 -18.96 3.08 18.46
CA ASP A 153 -19.74 1.91 18.06
C ASP A 153 -20.64 2.23 16.85
N ARG A 154 -20.63 1.35 15.83
CA ARG A 154 -21.38 1.55 14.59
C ARG A 154 -22.91 1.59 14.81
N ASN A 155 -23.41 0.71 15.70
CA ASN A 155 -24.83 0.64 15.98
C ASN A 155 -25.28 1.89 16.76
N TYR A 156 -24.45 2.36 17.69
CA TYR A 156 -24.73 3.62 18.39
C TYR A 156 -24.85 4.80 17.41
N ILE A 157 -23.95 4.93 16.44
CA ILE A 157 -24.06 5.97 15.39
C ILE A 157 -25.34 5.81 14.59
N ARG A 158 -25.67 4.59 14.17
CA ARG A 158 -26.89 4.29 13.45
C ARG A 158 -28.13 4.76 14.22
N ASP A 159 -28.21 4.39 15.50
CA ASP A 159 -29.40 4.62 16.31
C ASP A 159 -29.53 6.10 16.71
N VAL A 160 -28.46 6.77 17.12
CA VAL A 160 -28.47 8.20 17.50
C VAL A 160 -28.80 9.11 16.31
N LEU A 161 -28.32 8.79 15.12
CA LEU A 161 -28.59 9.57 13.91
C LEU A 161 -29.85 9.13 13.16
N GLY A 162 -30.57 8.11 13.64
CA GLY A 162 -31.76 7.56 12.97
C GLY A 162 -31.45 7.01 11.58
N LEU A 163 -30.30 6.35 11.43
CA LEU A 163 -29.83 5.78 10.17
C LEU A 163 -30.32 4.35 10.00
N GLN A 164 -30.24 3.87 8.78
CA GLN A 164 -30.64 2.52 8.41
C GLN A 164 -29.46 1.75 7.80
N ASP A 165 -29.41 0.46 8.08
CA ASP A 165 -28.56 -0.46 7.31
C ASP A 165 -29.10 -0.59 5.87
N ILE A 166 -28.18 -0.65 4.90
CA ILE A 166 -28.60 -0.63 3.49
C ILE A 166 -29.03 -2.03 3.04
N GLY A 167 -30.28 -2.14 2.65
CA GLY A 167 -30.88 -3.36 2.18
C GLY A 167 -31.76 -3.15 0.93
N ARG A 168 -31.90 -4.21 0.13
CA ARG A 168 -32.65 -4.15 -1.15
C ARG A 168 -34.09 -3.70 -0.98
N VAL A 169 -34.74 -4.14 0.10
CA VAL A 169 -36.18 -3.88 0.36
C VAL A 169 -36.33 -2.62 1.23
N THR A 170 -35.48 -2.46 2.25
CA THR A 170 -35.64 -1.41 3.25
C THR A 170 -35.16 -0.05 2.77
N THR A 171 -34.12 -0.01 1.94
CA THR A 171 -33.50 1.24 1.45
C THR A 171 -33.15 1.15 -0.04
N PRO A 172 -34.15 0.98 -0.93
CA PRO A 172 -33.92 0.66 -2.34
C PRO A 172 -33.08 1.73 -3.07
N VAL A 173 -33.24 3.00 -2.73
CA VAL A 173 -32.47 4.10 -3.34
C VAL A 173 -30.98 3.96 -3.05
N ALA A 174 -30.62 3.80 -1.78
CA ALA A 174 -29.23 3.61 -1.35
C ALA A 174 -28.65 2.28 -1.87
N TYR A 175 -29.45 1.21 -1.82
CA TYR A 175 -29.04 -0.10 -2.34
C TYR A 175 -28.70 -0.03 -3.84
N ASN A 176 -29.60 0.55 -4.65
CA ASN A 176 -29.36 0.70 -6.10
C ASN A 176 -28.15 1.60 -6.38
N TYR A 177 -27.95 2.65 -5.57
CA TYR A 177 -26.74 3.47 -5.68
C TYR A 177 -25.48 2.64 -5.44
N LEU A 178 -25.43 1.82 -4.37
CA LEU A 178 -24.27 0.96 -4.09
C LEU A 178 -24.05 -0.11 -5.18
N ILE A 179 -25.12 -0.71 -5.71
CA ILE A 179 -25.03 -1.64 -6.85
C ILE A 179 -24.37 -0.94 -8.06
N ASN A 180 -24.81 0.28 -8.37
CA ASN A 180 -24.25 1.05 -9.48
C ASN A 180 -22.77 1.45 -9.24
N ARG A 181 -22.35 1.52 -7.97
CA ARG A 181 -20.97 1.75 -7.55
C ARG A 181 -20.20 0.46 -7.30
N CYS A 182 -20.73 -0.71 -7.67
CA CYS A 182 -20.11 -2.02 -7.46
C CYS A 182 -19.80 -2.36 -5.99
N GLN A 183 -20.50 -1.75 -5.02
CA GLN A 183 -20.23 -1.87 -3.57
C GLN A 183 -21.11 -2.93 -2.86
N TYR A 184 -21.74 -3.84 -3.58
CA TYR A 184 -22.67 -4.81 -3.00
C TYR A 184 -22.03 -5.79 -1.98
N GLN A 185 -20.70 -5.97 -2.02
CA GLN A 185 -19.96 -6.82 -1.08
C GLN A 185 -19.46 -6.05 0.17
N ASN A 186 -19.61 -4.74 0.20
CA ASN A 186 -19.09 -3.86 1.25
C ASN A 186 -20.22 -3.15 2.02
N HIS A 187 -21.43 -3.71 2.04
CA HIS A 187 -22.61 -3.02 2.59
C HIS A 187 -22.46 -2.65 4.06
N GLU A 188 -21.67 -3.41 4.84
CA GLU A 188 -21.39 -3.12 6.26
C GLU A 188 -20.64 -1.79 6.47
N ARG A 189 -20.00 -1.29 5.42
CA ARG A 189 -19.25 -0.01 5.44
C ARG A 189 -20.14 1.20 5.17
N PHE A 190 -21.43 0.98 5.04
CA PHE A 190 -22.37 2.05 4.67
C PHE A 190 -23.57 2.08 5.58
N LEU A 191 -24.04 3.30 5.87
CA LEU A 191 -25.35 3.56 6.47
C LEU A 191 -26.10 4.54 5.60
N TYR A 192 -27.42 4.58 5.71
CA TYR A 192 -28.28 5.46 4.93
C TYR A 192 -29.16 6.33 5.82
N SER A 193 -29.24 7.60 5.46
CA SER A 193 -30.20 8.56 6.02
C SER A 193 -31.31 8.80 5.01
N ASP A 194 -32.49 8.28 5.26
CA ASP A 194 -33.68 8.53 4.43
C ASP A 194 -34.09 9.99 4.50
N LYS A 195 -34.08 10.56 5.70
CA LYS A 195 -34.43 11.97 5.97
C LYS A 195 -33.64 12.97 5.11
N TYR A 196 -32.34 12.70 4.89
CA TYR A 196 -31.47 13.61 4.16
C TYR A 196 -31.06 13.08 2.77
N ASN A 197 -31.52 11.88 2.41
CA ASN A 197 -31.10 11.16 1.21
C ASN A 197 -29.58 11.10 1.05
N GLN A 198 -28.92 10.58 2.09
CA GLN A 198 -27.45 10.56 2.19
C GLN A 198 -26.96 9.16 2.52
N ILE A 199 -25.84 8.78 1.90
CA ILE A 199 -25.07 7.58 2.30
C ILE A 199 -23.88 8.03 3.15
N LEU A 200 -23.73 7.41 4.32
CA LEU A 200 -22.58 7.55 5.17
C LEU A 200 -21.60 6.42 4.85
N ILE A 201 -20.40 6.77 4.48
CA ILE A 201 -19.28 5.88 4.20
C ILE A 201 -18.43 5.82 5.44
N LEU A 202 -18.26 4.64 6.02
CA LEU A 202 -17.64 4.46 7.32
C LEU A 202 -16.16 4.07 7.19
N ASN A 203 -15.30 4.75 7.92
CA ASN A 203 -13.92 4.33 8.14
C ASN A 203 -13.88 3.44 9.38
N LEU A 204 -13.86 2.12 9.16
CA LEU A 204 -13.98 1.14 10.23
C LEU A 204 -12.62 0.73 10.80
N VAL A 205 -12.58 0.58 12.11
CA VAL A 205 -11.61 -0.20 12.86
C VAL A 205 -12.40 -1.31 13.56
N ASP A 206 -12.32 -2.52 13.02
CA ASP A 206 -13.21 -3.65 13.31
C ASP A 206 -14.70 -3.26 13.13
N ASP A 207 -15.50 -3.31 14.20
CA ASP A 207 -16.93 -2.96 14.25
C ASP A 207 -17.21 -1.51 14.64
N ARG A 208 -16.16 -0.70 14.86
CA ARG A 208 -16.28 0.69 15.30
C ARG A 208 -15.88 1.68 14.22
N VAL A 209 -16.44 2.88 14.28
CA VAL A 209 -16.26 3.95 13.29
C VAL A 209 -15.27 4.98 13.80
N LEU A 210 -14.14 5.12 13.10
CA LEU A 210 -13.09 6.09 13.42
C LEU A 210 -13.28 7.42 12.66
N GLY A 211 -13.97 7.40 11.54
CA GLY A 211 -14.28 8.57 10.72
C GLY A 211 -15.35 8.23 9.73
N MET A 212 -15.95 9.23 9.11
CA MET A 212 -16.95 9.00 8.07
C MET A 212 -16.95 10.06 7.00
N GLN A 213 -17.41 9.67 5.81
CA GLN A 213 -17.69 10.59 4.72
C GLN A 213 -19.17 10.49 4.35
N ILE A 214 -19.83 11.62 4.28
CA ILE A 214 -21.26 11.71 3.94
C ILE A 214 -21.38 12.04 2.46
N ARG A 215 -22.07 11.20 1.71
CA ARG A 215 -22.38 11.38 0.30
C ARG A 215 -23.81 11.86 0.14
N ASN A 216 -24.02 13.07 -0.33
CA ASN A 216 -25.34 13.55 -0.74
C ASN A 216 -25.74 12.91 -2.07
N LEU A 217 -26.85 12.20 -2.12
CA LEU A 217 -27.33 11.57 -3.35
C LEU A 217 -28.01 12.58 -4.28
N THR A 218 -28.65 13.60 -3.71
CA THR A 218 -29.30 14.71 -4.43
C THR A 218 -28.80 16.06 -3.89
N PRO A 219 -27.53 16.45 -4.15
CA PRO A 219 -27.00 17.70 -3.64
C PRO A 219 -27.74 18.88 -4.29
N ARG A 220 -28.18 19.84 -3.47
CA ARG A 220 -28.71 21.10 -3.96
C ARG A 220 -27.58 21.98 -4.48
N GLN A 221 -27.91 22.99 -5.30
CA GLN A 221 -26.93 23.95 -5.77
C GLN A 221 -26.20 24.60 -4.59
N GLY A 222 -24.86 24.61 -4.61
CA GLY A 222 -24.02 25.13 -3.53
C GLY A 222 -23.76 24.15 -2.38
N GLN A 223 -24.41 22.99 -2.33
CA GLN A 223 -24.10 21.97 -1.34
C GLN A 223 -22.94 21.06 -1.80
N PRO A 224 -22.00 20.76 -0.91
CA PRO A 224 -20.94 19.83 -1.26
C PRO A 224 -21.49 18.42 -1.52
N LYS A 225 -20.95 17.78 -2.54
CA LYS A 225 -21.26 16.39 -2.90
C LYS A 225 -20.83 15.43 -1.81
N TYR A 226 -19.73 15.73 -1.15
CA TYR A 226 -19.17 14.98 -0.04
C TYR A 226 -18.86 15.90 1.15
N LEU A 227 -19.08 15.41 2.35
CA LEU A 227 -18.66 16.01 3.62
C LEU A 227 -17.93 14.97 4.45
N THR A 228 -16.70 15.26 4.86
CA THR A 228 -15.92 14.36 5.70
C THR A 228 -15.99 14.80 7.16
N MET A 229 -16.21 13.86 8.07
CA MET A 229 -16.22 14.06 9.51
C MET A 229 -15.10 13.26 10.16
N THR A 230 -14.25 13.98 10.89
CA THR A 230 -13.20 13.38 11.72
C THR A 230 -13.81 12.76 12.98
N ILE A 231 -13.06 11.87 13.63
CA ILE A 231 -13.47 11.28 14.91
C ILE A 231 -13.72 12.34 15.99
N GLU A 232 -12.92 13.39 16.06
CA GLU A 232 -13.11 14.49 17.00
C GLU A 232 -14.48 15.14 16.80
N LYS A 233 -14.82 15.50 15.56
CA LYS A 233 -16.12 16.11 15.24
C LYS A 233 -17.30 15.19 15.55
N MET A 234 -17.13 13.89 15.26
CA MET A 234 -18.13 12.88 15.60
C MET A 234 -18.37 12.77 17.10
N ARG A 235 -17.28 12.68 17.90
CA ARG A 235 -17.38 12.62 19.38
C ARG A 235 -18.04 13.86 19.97
N GLN A 236 -17.65 15.04 19.51
CA GLN A 236 -18.29 16.29 19.93
C GLN A 236 -19.79 16.33 19.63
N THR A 237 -20.16 15.91 18.41
CA THR A 237 -21.55 16.04 17.94
C THR A 237 -22.46 14.97 18.51
N MET A 238 -21.99 13.72 18.65
CA MET A 238 -22.81 12.57 19.02
C MET A 238 -22.72 12.21 20.50
N LEU A 239 -21.57 12.44 21.14
CA LEU A 239 -21.32 12.07 22.52
C LEU A 239 -21.24 13.29 23.47
N GLY A 240 -21.20 14.51 22.92
CA GLY A 240 -20.88 15.72 23.69
C GLY A 240 -19.44 15.74 24.22
N ASP A 241 -18.61 14.81 23.79
CA ASP A 241 -17.24 14.66 24.28
C ASP A 241 -16.30 15.64 23.57
N LYS A 242 -15.67 16.51 24.33
CA LYS A 242 -14.73 17.53 23.87
C LYS A 242 -13.28 17.18 24.20
N THR A 243 -13.01 15.95 24.63
CA THR A 243 -11.63 15.49 24.89
C THR A 243 -10.78 15.62 23.62
N PRO A 244 -9.63 16.29 23.68
CA PRO A 244 -8.75 16.44 22.53
C PRO A 244 -8.31 15.06 22.00
N VAL A 245 -8.51 14.83 20.72
CA VAL A 245 -8.12 13.59 20.06
C VAL A 245 -6.65 13.70 19.62
N PRO A 246 -5.80 12.69 19.87
CA PRO A 246 -4.43 12.69 19.41
C PRO A 246 -4.34 12.94 17.90
N GLU A 247 -3.34 13.72 17.45
CA GLU A 247 -3.18 14.10 16.04
C GLU A 247 -3.05 12.87 15.11
N THR A 248 -2.39 11.82 15.59
CA THR A 248 -2.26 10.54 14.86
C THR A 248 -3.62 9.92 14.62
N ILE A 249 -4.49 9.90 15.60
CA ILE A 249 -5.86 9.35 15.50
C ILE A 249 -6.72 10.22 14.58
N LEU A 250 -6.58 11.56 14.67
CA LEU A 250 -7.25 12.47 13.73
C LEU A 250 -6.86 12.17 12.27
N LYS A 251 -5.56 12.00 12.01
CA LYS A 251 -5.07 11.65 10.67
C LYS A 251 -5.62 10.29 10.20
N LEU A 252 -5.60 9.28 11.08
CA LEU A 252 -6.15 7.96 10.76
C LEU A 252 -7.66 8.01 10.48
N SER A 253 -8.40 8.90 11.09
CA SER A 253 -9.84 9.07 10.86
C SER A 253 -10.19 9.51 9.42
N LEU A 254 -9.23 10.11 8.72
CA LEU A 254 -9.35 10.58 7.32
C LEU A 254 -8.80 9.59 6.30
N ILE A 255 -8.23 8.46 6.74
CA ILE A 255 -7.64 7.45 5.86
C ILE A 255 -8.53 6.21 5.88
N PHE A 256 -9.38 6.11 4.88
CA PHE A 256 -10.33 5.00 4.78
C PHE A 256 -9.62 3.68 4.42
N ASN A 257 -10.07 2.61 5.04
CA ASN A 257 -9.59 1.24 4.87
C ASN A 257 -8.18 0.98 5.41
N ILE A 258 -7.59 1.89 6.19
CA ILE A 258 -6.20 1.78 6.68
C ILE A 258 -5.96 0.51 7.53
N PHE A 259 -6.96 0.06 8.28
CA PHE A 259 -6.85 -1.11 9.16
C PHE A 259 -7.07 -2.45 8.44
N ASN A 260 -7.40 -2.42 7.14
CA ASN A 260 -7.62 -3.62 6.32
C ASN A 260 -6.54 -3.83 5.27
N VAL A 261 -5.45 -3.05 5.32
CA VAL A 261 -4.32 -3.22 4.41
C VAL A 261 -3.18 -3.98 5.07
N ASP A 262 -2.49 -4.75 4.26
CA ASP A 262 -1.36 -5.57 4.68
C ASP A 262 -0.06 -4.76 4.60
N PHE A 263 0.33 -4.16 5.72
CA PHE A 263 1.58 -3.43 5.83
C PHE A 263 2.81 -4.34 5.96
N ALA A 264 2.62 -5.59 6.39
CA ALA A 264 3.73 -6.51 6.63
C ALA A 264 4.35 -7.03 5.31
N HIS A 265 3.55 -7.09 4.24
CA HIS A 265 3.94 -7.70 2.97
C HIS A 265 4.03 -6.71 1.81
N THR A 266 4.31 -5.45 2.07
CA THR A 266 4.32 -4.37 1.06
C THR A 266 5.36 -4.52 -0.03
N SER A 267 6.44 -5.24 0.22
CA SER A 267 7.41 -5.61 -0.82
C SER A 267 6.82 -6.50 -1.92
N PHE A 268 5.73 -7.22 -1.62
CA PHE A 268 5.04 -8.12 -2.57
C PHE A 268 3.62 -7.65 -2.92
N LYS A 269 3.02 -6.84 -2.03
CA LYS A 269 1.67 -6.31 -2.17
C LYS A 269 1.74 -4.80 -1.93
N PRO A 270 1.96 -4.00 -2.97
CA PRO A 270 1.97 -2.56 -2.82
C PRO A 270 0.66 -2.08 -2.20
N ILE A 271 0.73 -1.04 -1.36
CA ILE A 271 -0.46 -0.36 -0.88
C ILE A 271 -0.85 0.67 -1.91
N PHE A 272 -2.02 0.49 -2.49
CA PHE A 272 -2.61 1.46 -3.40
C PHE A 272 -3.26 2.60 -2.62
N VAL A 273 -3.26 3.78 -3.22
CA VAL A 273 -3.89 4.99 -2.67
C VAL A 273 -4.82 5.56 -3.72
N CYS A 274 -6.11 5.63 -3.40
CA CYS A 274 -7.12 6.29 -4.22
C CYS A 274 -7.59 7.60 -3.58
N GLU A 275 -8.26 8.45 -4.37
CA GLU A 275 -8.83 9.69 -3.88
C GLU A 275 -10.08 9.45 -3.01
N GLY A 276 -10.91 8.51 -3.40
CA GLY A 276 -12.19 8.23 -2.77
C GLY A 276 -12.33 6.83 -2.16
N PRO A 277 -13.09 6.70 -1.05
CA PRO A 277 -13.27 5.40 -0.39
C PRO A 277 -14.02 4.39 -1.26
N PHE A 278 -14.91 4.81 -2.17
CA PHE A 278 -15.59 3.88 -3.08
C PHE A 278 -14.58 3.11 -3.95
N ASP A 279 -13.54 3.78 -4.45
CA ASP A 279 -12.52 3.15 -5.28
C ASP A 279 -11.60 2.25 -4.45
N ALA A 280 -11.21 2.72 -3.26
CA ALA A 280 -10.36 1.94 -2.36
C ALA A 280 -10.99 0.61 -1.93
N PHE A 281 -12.31 0.57 -1.72
CA PHE A 281 -13.02 -0.67 -1.33
C PHE A 281 -13.13 -1.69 -2.47
N LEU A 282 -12.85 -1.30 -3.71
CA LEU A 282 -12.88 -2.17 -4.89
C LEU A 282 -11.52 -2.76 -5.27
N LEU A 283 -10.46 -2.28 -4.65
CA LEU A 283 -9.10 -2.70 -4.93
C LEU A 283 -8.51 -3.51 -3.77
N PRO A 284 -7.68 -4.50 -4.07
CA PRO A 284 -6.93 -5.19 -3.03
C PRO A 284 -5.90 -4.23 -2.41
N ASN A 285 -5.70 -4.35 -1.11
CA ASN A 285 -4.65 -3.63 -0.37
C ASN A 285 -4.62 -2.12 -0.66
N CYS A 286 -5.78 -1.47 -0.62
CA CYS A 286 -5.96 -0.08 -1.01
C CYS A 286 -6.54 0.77 0.13
N ILE A 287 -6.05 2.02 0.23
CA ILE A 287 -6.57 3.05 1.12
C ILE A 287 -7.11 4.24 0.33
N ALA A 288 -7.97 5.05 0.95
CA ALA A 288 -8.40 6.32 0.40
C ALA A 288 -8.07 7.49 1.34
N LEU A 289 -7.68 8.61 0.75
CA LEU A 289 -7.35 9.85 1.45
C LEU A 289 -8.49 10.85 1.36
N ALA A 290 -9.62 10.62 2.00
CA ALA A 290 -10.80 11.46 1.90
C ALA A 290 -10.56 12.89 2.39
N GLY A 291 -10.00 13.74 1.54
CA GLY A 291 -9.64 15.13 1.84
C GLY A 291 -8.30 15.33 2.55
N ALA A 292 -7.56 14.27 2.87
CA ALA A 292 -6.26 14.33 3.55
C ALA A 292 -5.06 14.52 2.59
N GLY A 293 -5.30 14.62 1.28
CA GLY A 293 -4.27 14.46 0.23
C GLY A 293 -3.11 15.46 0.25
N LYS A 294 -3.26 16.64 0.85
CA LYS A 294 -2.19 17.64 0.83
C LYS A 294 -1.17 17.52 1.98
N ASN A 295 -1.50 16.85 3.08
CA ASN A 295 -0.67 16.79 4.29
C ASN A 295 -0.43 15.35 4.80
N PHE A 296 -0.60 14.35 3.94
CA PHE A 296 -0.37 12.96 4.31
C PHE A 296 1.13 12.66 4.29
N ALA A 297 1.76 12.87 5.43
CA ALA A 297 3.20 12.64 5.64
C ALA A 297 3.50 11.23 6.18
N MET A 298 2.86 10.19 5.66
CA MET A 298 3.39 8.85 5.87
C MET A 298 4.48 8.59 4.82
N GLN A 299 5.70 8.45 5.26
CA GLN A 299 6.83 8.01 4.42
C GLN A 299 6.69 6.50 4.15
N PHE A 300 5.77 6.16 3.26
CA PHE A 300 5.53 4.80 2.84
C PHE A 300 5.59 4.72 1.32
N PRO A 301 6.09 3.64 0.70
CA PRO A 301 6.13 3.49 -0.76
C PRO A 301 4.74 3.20 -1.31
N PHE A 302 3.85 4.19 -1.22
CA PHE A 302 2.50 4.09 -1.77
C PHE A 302 2.50 4.16 -3.29
N TRP A 303 1.54 3.47 -3.90
CA TRP A 303 1.28 3.47 -5.33
C TRP A 303 -0.06 4.19 -5.58
N TYR A 304 -0.02 5.30 -6.29
CA TYR A 304 -1.16 6.22 -6.40
C TYR A 304 -2.02 5.94 -7.63
N ILE A 305 -3.33 5.94 -7.43
CA ILE A 305 -4.35 5.85 -8.47
C ILE A 305 -5.22 7.09 -8.33
N PHE A 306 -4.98 8.08 -9.17
CA PHE A 306 -5.81 9.28 -9.27
C PHE A 306 -6.94 9.04 -10.26
N ASP A 307 -8.01 9.82 -10.18
CA ASP A 307 -9.06 9.81 -11.19
C ASP A 307 -8.47 10.18 -12.56
N LYS A 308 -8.98 9.60 -13.63
CA LYS A 308 -8.60 9.98 -15.01
C LYS A 308 -9.35 11.24 -15.41
N ASP A 309 -8.85 12.37 -14.99
CA ASP A 309 -9.25 13.71 -15.41
C ASP A 309 -8.05 14.67 -15.32
N ASP A 310 -8.23 15.90 -15.77
CA ASP A 310 -7.11 16.88 -15.85
C ASP A 310 -6.43 17.09 -14.49
N THR A 311 -7.21 17.15 -13.41
CA THR A 311 -6.68 17.33 -12.04
C THR A 311 -5.94 16.07 -11.56
N GLY A 312 -6.47 14.90 -11.82
CA GLY A 312 -5.84 13.64 -11.46
C GLY A 312 -4.54 13.42 -12.24
N ASP A 313 -4.50 13.77 -13.53
CA ASP A 313 -3.29 13.70 -14.35
C ASP A 313 -2.19 14.63 -13.81
N GLU A 314 -2.53 15.86 -13.38
CA GLU A 314 -1.58 16.79 -12.74
C GLU A 314 -1.01 16.22 -11.44
N HIS A 315 -1.88 15.69 -10.57
CA HIS A 315 -1.46 15.05 -9.32
C HIS A 315 -0.59 13.81 -9.54
N ALA A 316 -0.90 13.02 -10.56
CA ALA A 316 -0.11 11.85 -10.95
C ALA A 316 1.31 12.25 -11.38
N ILE A 317 1.44 13.25 -12.25
CA ILE A 317 2.73 13.78 -12.69
C ILE A 317 3.54 14.32 -11.50
N ASP A 318 2.91 15.04 -10.59
CA ASP A 318 3.59 15.57 -9.41
C ASP A 318 4.08 14.45 -8.46
N LYS A 319 3.32 13.36 -8.33
CA LYS A 319 3.77 12.19 -7.57
C LYS A 319 4.90 11.44 -8.27
N MET A 320 4.89 11.33 -9.61
CA MET A 320 6.01 10.77 -10.37
C MET A 320 7.29 11.59 -10.18
N LYS A 321 7.22 12.93 -10.20
CA LYS A 321 8.38 13.81 -9.92
C LYS A 321 8.95 13.57 -8.52
N GLN A 322 8.13 13.17 -7.56
CA GLN A 322 8.53 12.79 -6.21
C GLN A 322 9.07 11.34 -6.11
N GLY A 323 9.07 10.59 -7.21
CA GLY A 323 9.57 9.20 -7.28
C GLY A 323 8.54 8.14 -6.89
N TYR A 324 7.26 8.49 -6.73
CA TYR A 324 6.20 7.52 -6.43
C TYR A 324 5.70 6.81 -7.69
N ASN A 325 5.27 5.57 -7.53
CA ASN A 325 4.58 4.85 -8.58
C ASN A 325 3.15 5.39 -8.74
N VAL A 326 2.76 5.69 -9.99
CA VAL A 326 1.41 6.13 -10.34
C VAL A 326 0.80 5.24 -11.41
N PHE A 327 -0.52 5.16 -11.40
CA PHE A 327 -1.28 4.34 -12.33
C PHE A 327 -1.31 4.94 -13.74
N LEU A 328 -1.00 4.11 -14.74
CA LEU A 328 -0.93 4.49 -16.15
C LEU A 328 -2.25 4.19 -16.85
N TRP A 329 -3.19 5.12 -16.81
CA TRP A 329 -4.54 4.95 -17.33
C TRP A 329 -4.59 4.54 -18.79
N LYS A 330 -3.86 5.23 -19.68
CA LYS A 330 -3.89 4.94 -21.12
C LYS A 330 -3.38 3.53 -21.42
N LYS A 331 -2.28 3.12 -20.73
CA LYS A 331 -1.75 1.75 -20.86
C LYS A 331 -2.76 0.70 -20.43
N PHE A 332 -3.44 0.95 -19.30
CA PHE A 332 -4.48 0.07 -18.79
C PHE A 332 -5.69 0.01 -19.73
N MET A 333 -6.21 1.17 -20.13
CA MET A 333 -7.38 1.26 -21.01
C MET A 333 -7.13 0.60 -22.37
N ALA A 334 -5.96 0.81 -22.96
CA ALA A 334 -5.57 0.16 -24.21
C ALA A 334 -5.53 -1.37 -24.08
N LYS A 335 -4.99 -1.90 -22.97
CA LYS A 335 -4.92 -3.35 -22.72
C LYS A 335 -6.29 -4.02 -22.68
N PHE A 336 -7.30 -3.35 -22.11
CA PHE A 336 -8.64 -3.91 -21.91
C PHE A 336 -9.68 -3.37 -22.90
N ASN A 337 -9.25 -2.64 -23.93
CA ASN A 337 -10.12 -2.01 -24.94
C ASN A 337 -11.22 -1.16 -24.31
N ILE A 338 -10.86 -0.38 -23.26
CA ILE A 338 -11.77 0.54 -22.59
C ILE A 338 -11.83 1.82 -23.42
N PRO A 339 -13.02 2.31 -23.77
CA PRO A 339 -13.15 3.51 -24.60
C PRO A 339 -12.67 4.76 -23.85
N GLU A 340 -12.12 5.73 -24.59
CA GLU A 340 -11.71 7.02 -24.02
C GLU A 340 -12.93 7.79 -23.46
N ILE A 341 -14.07 7.69 -24.14
CA ILE A 341 -15.32 8.30 -23.68
C ILE A 341 -16.02 7.37 -22.71
N ASN A 342 -16.20 7.84 -21.49
CA ASN A 342 -16.90 7.10 -20.44
C ASN A 342 -18.41 7.09 -20.72
N PRO A 343 -19.03 5.91 -21.01
CA PRO A 343 -20.44 5.81 -21.36
C PRO A 343 -21.37 6.08 -20.15
N TYR A 344 -20.83 6.16 -18.95
CA TYR A 344 -21.60 6.36 -17.72
C TYR A 344 -21.74 7.84 -17.35
N ILE A 345 -21.03 8.74 -18.03
CA ILE A 345 -21.08 10.18 -17.82
C ILE A 345 -21.98 10.81 -18.87
N THR A 346 -23.14 11.32 -18.43
CA THR A 346 -24.13 11.95 -19.31
C THR A 346 -23.89 13.44 -19.52
N SER A 347 -23.19 14.09 -18.56
CA SER A 347 -22.88 15.52 -18.60
C SER A 347 -21.51 15.79 -17.98
N GLY A 348 -20.87 16.86 -18.40
CA GLY A 348 -19.54 17.24 -17.91
C GLY A 348 -18.38 16.57 -18.67
N ASN A 349 -17.26 16.32 -17.98
CA ASN A 349 -16.07 15.73 -18.60
C ASN A 349 -16.26 14.23 -18.87
N LYS A 350 -16.63 13.90 -20.11
CA LYS A 350 -16.90 12.51 -20.56
C LYS A 350 -15.64 11.65 -20.68
N LYS A 351 -14.45 12.23 -20.54
CA LYS A 351 -13.18 11.49 -20.52
C LYS A 351 -12.75 11.07 -19.13
N LYS A 352 -13.50 11.47 -18.10
CA LYS A 352 -13.22 11.10 -16.72
C LYS A 352 -13.53 9.62 -16.50
N TRP A 353 -12.61 8.92 -15.85
CA TRP A 353 -12.77 7.55 -15.37
C TRP A 353 -12.26 7.43 -13.93
N ASP A 354 -12.92 6.62 -13.14
CA ASP A 354 -12.45 6.15 -11.83
C ASP A 354 -12.47 4.61 -11.77
N ILE A 355 -11.98 4.03 -10.70
CA ILE A 355 -11.94 2.57 -10.52
C ILE A 355 -13.36 1.98 -10.47
N THR A 356 -14.29 2.71 -9.90
CA THR A 356 -15.71 2.31 -9.87
C THR A 356 -16.26 2.18 -11.28
N ASP A 357 -15.98 3.13 -12.16
CA ASP A 357 -16.42 3.10 -13.57
C ASP A 357 -15.80 1.92 -14.33
N ILE A 358 -14.53 1.62 -14.09
CA ILE A 358 -13.87 0.44 -14.65
C ILE A 358 -14.54 -0.87 -14.20
N LYS A 359 -14.81 -1.01 -12.92
CA LYS A 359 -15.51 -2.19 -12.38
C LYS A 359 -16.92 -2.34 -12.98
N LYS A 360 -17.61 -1.21 -13.12
CA LYS A 360 -18.91 -1.17 -13.77
C LYS A 360 -18.82 -1.58 -15.25
N TYR A 361 -17.83 -1.06 -15.98
CA TYR A 361 -17.60 -1.40 -17.38
C TYR A 361 -17.36 -2.92 -17.56
N PHE A 362 -16.50 -3.53 -16.75
CA PHE A 362 -16.27 -4.97 -16.82
C PHE A 362 -17.52 -5.78 -16.49
N ARG A 363 -18.27 -5.39 -15.47
CA ARG A 363 -19.56 -6.02 -15.13
C ARG A 363 -20.54 -5.97 -16.28
N ASP A 364 -20.76 -4.79 -16.84
CA ASP A 364 -21.78 -4.57 -17.90
C ASP A 364 -21.38 -5.26 -19.21
N LYS A 365 -20.10 -5.40 -19.47
CA LYS A 365 -19.55 -6.21 -20.59
C LYS A 365 -19.41 -7.70 -20.27
N LYS A 366 -19.81 -8.15 -19.07
CA LYS A 366 -19.65 -9.52 -18.58
C LYS A 366 -18.19 -10.02 -18.65
N LEU A 367 -17.24 -9.12 -18.49
CA LEU A 367 -15.81 -9.42 -18.42
C LEU A 367 -15.40 -9.68 -16.97
N ASN A 368 -14.56 -10.69 -16.76
CA ASN A 368 -13.93 -10.94 -15.45
C ASN A 368 -12.41 -11.10 -15.64
N PRO A 369 -11.71 -10.04 -16.03
CA PRO A 369 -10.30 -10.14 -16.28
C PRO A 369 -9.53 -10.33 -14.97
N ARG A 370 -8.54 -11.23 -15.00
CA ARG A 370 -7.53 -11.32 -13.95
C ARG A 370 -6.57 -10.15 -14.14
N ILE A 371 -6.67 -9.13 -13.31
CA ILE A 371 -5.87 -7.91 -13.40
C ILE A 371 -4.68 -8.03 -12.45
N MET A 372 -3.48 -7.97 -13.00
CA MET A 372 -2.25 -7.75 -12.25
C MET A 372 -2.00 -6.24 -12.19
N TRP A 373 -2.58 -5.59 -11.18
CA TRP A 373 -2.57 -4.13 -11.06
C TRP A 373 -1.18 -3.51 -11.15
N SER A 374 -0.17 -4.18 -10.57
CA SER A 374 1.22 -3.71 -10.55
C SER A 374 1.84 -3.50 -11.94
N GLU A 375 1.32 -4.16 -12.99
CA GLU A 375 1.83 -3.99 -14.36
C GLU A 375 1.53 -2.61 -14.98
N TYR A 376 0.59 -1.88 -14.37
CA TYR A 376 0.10 -0.59 -14.89
C TYR A 376 0.58 0.60 -14.08
N PHE A 377 1.68 0.46 -13.35
CA PHE A 377 2.28 1.54 -12.58
C PHE A 377 3.69 1.86 -13.06
N SER A 378 4.07 3.12 -12.90
CA SER A 378 5.43 3.59 -13.15
C SER A 378 5.76 4.81 -12.28
N ASN A 379 7.03 4.96 -11.95
CA ASN A 379 7.61 6.19 -11.38
C ASN A 379 8.58 6.86 -12.37
N ASN A 380 8.64 6.39 -13.61
CA ASN A 380 9.47 6.97 -14.65
C ASN A 380 8.70 8.08 -15.38
N LEU A 381 9.21 9.32 -15.33
CA LEU A 381 8.61 10.46 -16.02
C LEU A 381 8.44 10.29 -17.53
N LEU A 382 9.22 9.42 -18.17
CA LEU A 382 9.04 9.09 -19.59
C LEU A 382 7.71 8.38 -19.87
N ASP A 383 7.13 7.75 -18.84
CA ASP A 383 5.81 7.11 -18.93
C ASP A 383 4.65 8.06 -18.66
N ALA A 384 4.91 9.33 -18.37
CA ALA A 384 3.85 10.33 -18.08
C ALA A 384 2.83 10.49 -19.22
N LEU A 385 3.22 10.20 -20.47
CA LEU A 385 2.31 10.20 -21.61
C LEU A 385 1.25 9.06 -21.55
N ASN A 386 1.46 8.08 -20.68
CA ASN A 386 0.57 6.94 -20.47
C ASN A 386 -0.39 7.12 -19.26
N ILE A 387 -0.34 8.27 -18.60
CA ILE A 387 -1.27 8.65 -17.53
C ILE A 387 -2.67 8.95 -18.08
#